data_f9994d41c78f36948f2bc8f578e64f44
#
_entry.id   f9994d41c78f36948f2bc8f578e64f44
#
_cell.length_a   1.000
_cell.length_b   1.000
_cell.length_c   1.000
_cell.angle_alpha   90.00
_cell.angle_beta   90.00
_cell.angle_gamma   90.00
#
_symmetry.space_group_name_H-M   'P 1'
#
loop_
_entity.id
_entity.type
_entity.pdbx_description
1 polymer ?
#
loop_
_entity_poly.entity_id
_entity_poly.type
_entity_poly.pdbx_seq_one_letter_code
_entity_poly.pdbx_strand_id
1 'polypeptide(L)' 'MEIAITGRHVTVSDRLRDYLDSKLSKVPQLDPRVQRIEVMVSHEPNPRQSKVSERVEITCRSKGPVIRAEARHDD' A
#
# COMPACT_ATOMS: atom_id res chain seq x y z
N MET A 1 -8.80 -6.16 12.42
CA MET A 1 -7.61 -6.01 11.57
C MET A 1 -7.23 -4.55 11.50
N GLU A 2 -5.96 -4.26 11.56
CA GLU A 2 -5.45 -2.90 11.41
C GLU A 2 -4.91 -2.65 10.01
N ILE A 3 -5.18 -1.47 9.47
CA ILE A 3 -4.61 -1.02 8.22
C ILE A 3 -3.87 0.29 8.50
N ALA A 4 -2.56 0.28 8.27
CA ALA A 4 -1.72 1.46 8.45
C ALA A 4 -1.19 1.91 7.09
N ILE A 5 -1.46 3.15 6.72
CA ILE A 5 -1.02 3.74 5.46
C ILE A 5 -0.07 4.89 5.77
N THR A 6 1.16 4.80 5.28
CA THR A 6 2.20 5.78 5.55
C THR A 6 2.79 6.29 4.25
N GLY A 7 2.99 7.60 4.16
CA GLY A 7 3.72 8.22 3.05
C GLY A 7 5.17 8.46 3.43
N ARG A 8 6.10 8.07 2.56
CA ARG A 8 7.52 8.31 2.72
C ARG A 8 7.94 9.41 1.75
N HIS A 9 8.25 10.58 2.29
CA HIS A 9 8.59 11.77 1.51
C HIS A 9 7.47 12.18 0.54
N VAL A 10 6.24 11.78 0.85
CA VAL A 10 5.06 12.11 0.06
C VAL A 10 3.84 12.16 0.98
N THR A 11 2.92 13.05 0.68
CA THR A 11 1.64 13.11 1.39
C THR A 11 0.65 12.19 0.67
N VAL A 12 0.11 11.24 1.41
CA VAL A 12 -0.92 10.34 0.87
C VAL A 12 -2.22 11.12 0.80
N SER A 13 -2.78 11.26 -0.41
CA SER A 13 -4.05 11.95 -0.60
C SER A 13 -5.19 11.15 0.04
N ASP A 14 -6.25 11.84 0.43
CA ASP A 14 -7.43 11.19 0.99
C ASP A 14 -8.04 10.22 -0.01
N ARG A 15 -8.02 10.58 -1.28
CA ARG A 15 -8.53 9.74 -2.36
C ARG A 15 -7.77 8.41 -2.47
N LEU A 16 -6.44 8.48 -2.43
CA LEU A 16 -5.60 7.28 -2.45
C LEU A 16 -5.81 6.45 -1.20
N ARG A 17 -5.87 7.10 -0.04
CA ARG A 17 -6.12 6.43 1.24
C ARG A 17 -7.46 5.70 1.23
N ASP A 18 -8.52 6.35 0.76
CA ASP A 18 -9.85 5.73 0.67
C ASP A 18 -9.86 4.56 -0.31
N TYR A 19 -9.17 4.71 -1.44
CA TYR A 19 -9.05 3.64 -2.42
C TYR A 19 -8.35 2.41 -1.83
N LEU A 20 -7.21 2.62 -1.17
CA LEU A 20 -6.45 1.54 -0.55
C LEU A 20 -7.25 0.88 0.57
N ASP A 21 -7.88 1.68 1.42
CA ASP A 21 -8.68 1.17 2.52
C ASP A 21 -9.84 0.30 2.02
N SER A 22 -10.51 0.75 0.97
CA SER A 22 -11.59 0.00 0.34
C SER A 22 -11.12 -1.33 -0.24
N LYS A 23 -9.96 -1.34 -0.90
CA LYS A 23 -9.42 -2.56 -1.49
C LYS A 23 -8.88 -3.52 -0.44
N LEU A 24 -8.16 -3.00 0.54
CA LEU A 24 -7.51 -3.82 1.56
C LEU A 24 -8.49 -4.37 2.59
N SER A 25 -9.63 -3.73 2.79
CA SER A 25 -10.66 -4.22 3.70
C SER A 25 -11.25 -5.56 3.27
N LYS A 26 -11.06 -5.94 2.00
CA LYS A 26 -11.51 -7.23 1.47
C LYS A 26 -10.55 -8.37 1.81
N VAL A 27 -9.32 -8.07 2.19
CA VAL A 27 -8.29 -9.08 2.46
C VAL A 27 -8.69 -10.02 3.61
N PRO A 28 -9.25 -9.55 4.74
CA PRO A 28 -9.67 -10.45 5.81
C PRO A 28 -10.77 -11.42 5.40
N GLN A 29 -11.55 -11.08 4.38
CA GLN A 29 -12.58 -11.97 3.85
C GLN A 29 -11.95 -13.12 3.07
N LEU A 30 -10.76 -12.88 2.47
CA LEU A 30 -10.02 -13.88 1.73
C LEU A 30 -9.11 -14.70 2.65
N ASP A 31 -8.50 -14.06 3.65
CA ASP A 31 -7.63 -14.74 4.61
C ASP A 31 -7.84 -14.15 6.02
N PRO A 32 -8.65 -14.81 6.87
CA PRO A 32 -8.94 -14.29 8.21
C PRO A 32 -7.73 -14.34 9.16
N ARG A 33 -6.61 -14.95 8.76
CA ARG A 33 -5.40 -14.99 9.58
C ARG A 33 -4.62 -13.68 9.53
N VAL A 34 -4.92 -12.81 8.57
CA VAL A 34 -4.26 -11.51 8.45
C VAL A 34 -4.69 -10.62 9.63
N GLN A 35 -3.70 -10.14 10.38
CA GLN A 35 -3.94 -9.31 11.57
C GLN A 35 -3.68 -7.83 11.31
N ARG A 36 -2.74 -7.54 10.41
CA ARG A 36 -2.34 -6.16 10.12
C ARG A 36 -1.87 -6.05 8.69
N ILE A 37 -2.24 -4.95 8.05
CA ILE A 37 -1.74 -4.58 6.73
C ILE A 37 -1.01 -3.25 6.86
N GLU A 38 0.24 -3.23 6.45
CA GLU A 38 1.05 -2.02 6.41
C GLU A 38 1.26 -1.62 4.96
N VAL A 39 0.94 -0.38 4.63
CA VAL A 39 1.10 0.17 3.28
C VAL A 39 2.07 1.34 3.35
N MET A 40 3.12 1.27 2.55
CA MET A 40 4.08 2.35 2.39
C MET A 40 3.96 2.91 0.98
N VAL A 41 3.63 4.20 0.88
CA VAL A 41 3.58 4.90 -0.40
C VAL A 41 4.82 5.77 -0.50
N SER A 42 5.58 5.61 -1.56
CA SER A 42 6.77 6.40 -1.83
C SER A 42 6.72 6.98 -3.23
N HIS A 43 7.51 8.01 -3.42
CA HIS A 43 7.55 8.78 -4.64
C HIS A 43 8.90 8.52 -5.32
N GLU A 44 8.86 8.01 -6.54
CA GLU A 44 10.07 7.80 -7.33
C GLU A 44 10.07 8.74 -8.53
N PRO A 45 10.96 9.74 -8.57
CA PRO A 45 11.11 10.56 -9.76
C PRO A 45 11.73 9.72 -10.87
N ASN A 46 11.14 9.77 -12.05
CA ASN A 46 11.69 9.08 -13.21
C ASN A 46 12.31 10.13 -14.13
N PRO A 47 13.65 10.20 -14.22
CA PRO A 47 14.32 11.23 -15.02
C PRO A 47 14.12 11.06 -16.53
N ARG A 48 13.70 9.88 -16.99
CA ARG A 48 13.45 9.63 -18.41
C ARG A 48 12.05 10.00 -18.86
N GLN A 49 11.14 10.15 -17.91
CA GLN A 49 9.77 10.54 -18.17
C GLN A 49 9.44 11.69 -17.25
N SER A 50 8.76 12.69 -17.75
CA SER A 50 8.29 13.79 -16.93
C SER A 50 7.19 13.38 -15.96
N LYS A 51 6.81 12.11 -15.97
CA LYS A 51 5.82 11.55 -15.07
C LYS A 51 6.44 11.11 -13.76
N VAL A 52 5.68 11.26 -12.72
CA VAL A 52 6.04 10.88 -11.37
C VAL A 52 5.44 9.49 -11.11
N SER A 53 6.26 8.55 -10.70
CA SER A 53 5.80 7.22 -10.33
C SER A 53 5.64 7.13 -8.82
N GLU A 54 4.49 6.64 -8.39
CA GLU A 54 4.28 6.29 -6.99
C GLU A 54 4.49 4.79 -6.82
N ARG A 55 5.27 4.44 -5.82
CA ARG A 55 5.53 3.05 -5.46
C ARG A 55 4.73 2.72 -4.22
N VAL A 56 3.98 1.63 -4.27
CA VAL A 56 3.18 1.15 -3.15
C VAL A 56 3.71 -0.19 -2.71
N GLU A 57 4.15 -0.27 -1.46
CA GLU A 57 4.59 -1.51 -0.83
C GLU A 57 3.55 -1.95 0.18
N ILE A 58 3.10 -3.19 0.07
CA ILE A 58 2.08 -3.75 0.95
C ILE A 58 2.68 -4.91 1.72
N THR A 59 2.59 -4.86 3.04
CA THR A 59 3.04 -5.92 3.92
C THR A 59 1.85 -6.42 4.73
N CYS A 60 1.52 -7.70 4.56
CA CYS A 60 0.47 -8.35 5.33
C CYS A 60 1.11 -9.17 6.44
N ARG A 61 0.73 -8.86 7.67
CA ARG A 61 1.19 -9.59 8.85
C ARG A 61 0.08 -10.52 9.36
N SER A 62 0.42 -11.77 9.52
CA SER A 62 -0.49 -12.80 10.02
C SER A 62 0.24 -13.58 11.12
N LYS A 63 -0.45 -14.57 11.69
CA LYS A 63 0.18 -15.48 12.65
C LYS A 63 1.26 -16.37 12.02
N GLY A 64 1.24 -16.47 10.69
CA GLY A 64 2.24 -17.21 9.92
C GLY A 64 3.28 -16.30 9.30
N PRO A 65 3.87 -16.70 8.17
CA PRO A 65 4.88 -15.91 7.48
C PRO A 65 4.34 -14.55 7.02
N VAL A 66 5.23 -13.56 7.02
CA VAL A 66 4.91 -12.23 6.50
C VAL A 66 4.84 -12.31 4.98
N ILE A 67 3.77 -11.77 4.42
CA ILE A 67 3.58 -11.70 2.97
C ILE A 67 3.79 -10.25 2.54
N ARG A 68 4.61 -10.05 1.53
CA ARG A 68 4.88 -8.73 0.97
C ARG A 68 4.49 -8.69 -0.50
N ALA A 69 3.88 -7.59 -0.89
CA ALA A 69 3.55 -7.32 -2.28
C ALA A 69 4.00 -5.91 -2.62
N GLU A 70 4.24 -5.67 -3.90
CA GLU A 70 4.72 -4.41 -4.38
C GLU A 70 3.97 -4.04 -5.66
N ALA A 71 3.56 -2.78 -5.77
CA ALA A 71 2.89 -2.28 -6.95
C ALA A 71 3.42 -0.89 -7.30
N ARG A 72 3.36 -0.54 -8.57
CA ARG A 72 3.71 0.78 -9.06
C ARG A 72 2.50 1.41 -9.72
N HIS A 73 2.34 2.68 -9.48
CA HIS A 73 1.29 3.46 -10.11
C HIS A 73 1.94 4.63 -10.84
N ASP A 74 1.77 4.66 -12.14
CA ASP A 74 2.25 5.76 -13.00
C ASP A 74 1.13 6.75 -13.22
N ASP A 75 1.40 7.99 -12.84
CA ASP A 75 0.43 9.06 -12.95
C ASP A 75 0.76 9.98 -14.13
#